data_6fb1c367f7ec33044185efab484f87cc
#
_entry.id   6fb1c367f7ec33044185efab484f87cc
#
_cell.length_a   1.000
_cell.length_b   1.000
_cell.length_c   1.000
_cell.angle_alpha   90.00
_cell.angle_beta   90.00
_cell.angle_gamma   90.00
#
_symmetry.space_group_name_H-M   'P 1'
#
loop_
_entity.id
_entity.type
_entity.pdbx_description
1 polymer ?
#
loop_
_entity_poly.entity_id
_entity_poly.type
_entity_poly.pdbx_seq_one_letter_code
_entity_poly.pdbx_strand_id
1 'polypeptide(L)'
;LSVHPFSPNDKKNPALILFKNDKTTPPWKTDVWHSDETFRKIPPFATMLHALDVPKFGGDTMFVSMTAAYEGLSDRMQLYLSGLEAYHDFIVFKDVFGKTPDGRKKLREYERDYPPTLHPIIAEHPITRKKLIFVNPQFTVKIDGMDDAESQQVLNQLYDLTKIPEYQYRHHWENNTLVIWDN
;
A
#
# COMPACT_ATOMS: atom_id res chain seq x y z
N LEU A 1 4.88 17.23 3.46
CA LEU A 1 5.17 16.20 2.47
C LEU A 1 6.31 15.33 2.99
N SER A 2 6.13 14.02 2.95
CA SER A 2 7.18 13.05 3.32
C SER A 2 8.01 12.67 2.08
N VAL A 3 9.26 12.26 2.31
CA VAL A 3 10.15 11.76 1.26
C VAL A 3 10.05 10.23 1.25
N HIS A 4 9.77 9.64 0.08
CA HIS A 4 9.77 8.18 -0.07
C HIS A 4 11.20 7.65 0.04
N PRO A 5 11.47 6.64 0.89
CA PRO A 5 12.85 6.25 1.21
C PRO A 5 13.57 5.51 0.08
N PHE A 6 12.83 4.87 -0.83
CA PHE A 6 13.39 3.93 -1.83
C PHE A 6 13.26 4.41 -3.27
N SER A 7 12.50 5.48 -3.53
CA SER A 7 12.25 5.97 -4.88
C SER A 7 13.30 6.98 -5.33
N PRO A 8 13.53 7.12 -6.64
CA PRO A 8 14.38 8.15 -7.19
C PRO A 8 13.68 9.52 -7.11
N ASN A 9 13.85 10.18 -5.97
CA ASN A 9 13.25 11.47 -5.70
C ASN A 9 13.90 12.59 -6.54
N ASP A 10 13.13 13.63 -6.85
CA ASP A 10 13.66 14.82 -7.53
C ASP A 10 14.74 15.50 -6.68
N LYS A 11 15.86 15.90 -7.32
CA LYS A 11 17.00 16.49 -6.60
C LYS A 11 16.72 17.85 -5.97
N LYS A 12 15.81 18.65 -6.58
CA LYS A 12 15.45 19.99 -6.10
C LYS A 12 14.31 19.92 -5.09
N ASN A 13 13.42 18.95 -5.28
CA ASN A 13 12.28 18.76 -4.38
C ASN A 13 12.16 17.25 -4.05
N PRO A 14 12.81 16.77 -3.01
CA PRO A 14 12.84 15.33 -2.68
C PRO A 14 11.48 14.71 -2.36
N ALA A 15 10.45 15.52 -2.11
CA ALA A 15 9.09 15.02 -1.93
C ALA A 15 8.37 14.69 -3.25
N LEU A 16 8.97 15.02 -4.39
CA LEU A 16 8.44 14.70 -5.72
C LEU A 16 9.13 13.47 -6.30
N ILE A 17 8.34 12.60 -6.89
CA ILE A 17 8.78 11.46 -7.67
C ILE A 17 8.19 11.62 -9.06
N LEU A 18 9.02 11.58 -10.10
CA LEU A 18 8.55 11.55 -11.48
C LEU A 18 8.45 10.09 -11.95
N PHE A 19 7.23 9.64 -12.20
CA PHE A 19 6.97 8.37 -12.85
C PHE A 19 6.84 8.58 -14.37
N LYS A 20 7.63 7.85 -15.13
CA LYS A 20 7.53 7.80 -16.58
C LYS A 20 7.49 6.35 -17.03
N ASN A 21 6.38 5.96 -17.62
CA ASN A 21 6.18 4.63 -18.17
C ASN A 21 6.10 4.72 -19.69
N ASP A 22 6.94 3.97 -20.38
CA ASP A 22 6.93 3.87 -21.83
C ASP A 22 7.40 2.46 -22.26
N LYS A 23 7.58 2.23 -23.57
CA LYS A 23 8.00 0.94 -24.11
C LYS A 23 9.36 0.46 -23.55
N THR A 24 10.21 1.37 -23.11
CA THR A 24 11.55 1.08 -22.56
C THR A 24 11.54 1.00 -21.03
N THR A 25 10.55 1.61 -20.39
CA THR A 25 10.38 1.67 -18.93
C THR A 25 8.95 1.27 -18.58
N PRO A 26 8.62 -0.03 -18.63
CA PRO A 26 7.26 -0.49 -18.31
C PRO A 26 6.94 -0.23 -16.83
N PRO A 27 5.64 -0.09 -16.50
CA PRO A 27 5.22 0.08 -15.10
C PRO A 27 5.63 -1.14 -14.27
N TRP A 28 6.02 -0.88 -13.02
CA TRP A 28 6.49 -1.92 -12.11
C TRP A 28 5.47 -2.16 -11.00
N LYS A 29 4.93 -3.39 -10.92
CA LYS A 29 4.01 -3.85 -9.87
C LYS A 29 2.86 -2.87 -9.57
N THR A 30 2.21 -2.37 -10.64
CA THR A 30 1.10 -1.40 -10.53
C THR A 30 -0.28 -2.07 -10.46
N ASP A 31 -0.32 -3.38 -10.48
CA ASP A 31 -1.51 -4.24 -10.52
C ASP A 31 -1.81 -4.95 -9.19
N VAL A 32 -1.20 -4.48 -8.12
CA VAL A 32 -1.38 -5.03 -6.76
C VAL A 32 -2.05 -3.99 -5.86
N TRP A 33 -3.12 -4.39 -5.17
CA TRP A 33 -3.75 -3.55 -4.17
C TRP A 33 -2.79 -3.22 -3.03
N HIS A 34 -2.67 -1.94 -2.68
CA HIS A 34 -1.82 -1.49 -1.59
C HIS A 34 -2.28 -0.15 -1.01
N SER A 35 -1.82 0.12 0.19
CA SER A 35 -1.70 1.47 0.75
C SER A 35 -0.22 1.81 0.81
N ASP A 36 0.14 3.06 0.53
CA ASP A 36 1.54 3.46 0.41
C ASP A 36 2.29 3.38 1.74
N GLU A 37 3.47 2.78 1.68
CA GLU A 37 4.47 2.79 2.75
C GLU A 37 3.96 2.29 4.12
N THR A 38 3.04 1.32 4.14
CA THR A 38 2.52 0.76 5.41
C THR A 38 3.57 0.02 6.23
N PHE A 39 4.76 -0.22 5.70
CA PHE A 39 5.92 -0.70 6.45
C PHE A 39 6.50 0.33 7.41
N ARG A 40 6.08 1.61 7.35
CA ARG A 40 6.48 2.63 8.31
C ARG A 40 5.63 2.54 9.58
N LYS A 41 6.23 2.87 10.72
CA LYS A 41 5.51 3.02 12.00
C LYS A 41 4.39 4.07 11.91
N ILE A 42 4.61 5.13 11.13
CA ILE A 42 3.60 6.14 10.80
C ILE A 42 3.59 6.26 9.28
N PRO A 43 2.65 5.59 8.59
CA PRO A 43 2.48 5.70 7.15
C PRO A 43 2.09 7.12 6.71
N PRO A 44 2.30 7.49 5.44
CA PRO A 44 1.76 8.74 4.90
C PRO A 44 0.25 8.79 5.06
N PHE A 45 -0.28 9.93 5.45
CA PHE A 45 -1.73 10.12 5.61
C PHE A 45 -2.46 10.12 4.27
N ALA A 46 -1.87 10.75 3.26
CA ALA A 46 -2.44 10.86 1.92
C ALA A 46 -1.35 10.86 0.86
N THR A 47 -1.70 10.40 -0.32
CA THR A 47 -0.85 10.47 -1.52
C THR A 47 -1.49 11.36 -2.57
N MET A 48 -0.65 12.11 -3.31
CA MET A 48 -1.06 12.93 -4.45
C MET A 48 -0.39 12.45 -5.72
N LEU A 49 -1.14 12.36 -6.80
CA LEU A 49 -0.61 12.08 -8.13
C LEU A 49 -1.12 13.12 -9.13
N HIS A 50 -0.17 13.78 -9.83
CA HIS A 50 -0.46 14.70 -10.91
C HIS A 50 -0.14 14.06 -12.24
N ALA A 51 -1.14 13.86 -13.07
CA ALA A 51 -1.01 13.32 -14.42
C ALA A 51 -0.53 14.40 -15.39
N LEU A 52 0.67 14.22 -15.96
CA LEU A 52 1.25 15.16 -16.93
C LEU A 52 0.91 14.74 -18.38
N ASP A 53 1.07 13.47 -18.67
CA ASP A 53 0.82 12.88 -19.99
C ASP A 53 0.28 11.46 -19.79
N VAL A 54 -0.94 11.21 -20.23
CA VAL A 54 -1.63 9.93 -20.05
C VAL A 54 -2.19 9.42 -21.37
N PRO A 55 -2.24 8.09 -21.58
CA PRO A 55 -2.79 7.52 -22.80
C PRO A 55 -4.30 7.78 -22.88
N LYS A 56 -4.81 7.91 -24.08
CA LYS A 56 -6.26 8.08 -24.33
C LYS A 56 -7.09 6.88 -23.81
N PHE A 57 -6.51 5.69 -23.77
CA PHE A 57 -7.17 4.47 -23.34
C PHE A 57 -6.25 3.69 -22.40
N GLY A 58 -6.84 3.11 -21.35
CA GLY A 58 -6.13 2.35 -20.33
C GLY A 58 -5.39 3.23 -19.32
N GLY A 59 -4.70 2.59 -18.38
CA GLY A 59 -3.96 3.28 -17.33
C GLY A 59 -4.83 3.84 -16.19
N ASP A 60 -6.12 3.48 -16.13
CA ASP A 60 -7.00 3.86 -15.03
C ASP A 60 -6.44 3.39 -13.69
N THR A 61 -6.71 4.14 -12.63
CA THR A 61 -6.40 3.71 -11.27
C THR A 61 -7.68 3.28 -10.57
N MET A 62 -7.59 2.12 -9.90
CA MET A 62 -8.67 1.61 -9.05
C MET A 62 -8.37 1.98 -7.61
N PHE A 63 -9.37 2.49 -6.91
CA PHE A 63 -9.36 2.70 -5.47
C PHE A 63 -10.38 1.79 -4.80
N VAL A 64 -10.14 1.42 -3.54
CA VAL A 64 -11.07 0.61 -2.76
C VAL A 64 -11.27 1.20 -1.37
N SER A 65 -12.54 1.29 -0.94
CA SER A 65 -12.88 1.77 0.40
C SER A 65 -12.73 0.65 1.42
N MET A 66 -11.66 0.64 2.18
CA MET A 66 -11.44 -0.33 3.25
C MET A 66 -12.34 -0.09 4.47
N THR A 67 -12.93 1.10 4.60
CA THR A 67 -14.01 1.39 5.55
C THR A 67 -15.29 0.66 5.14
N ALA A 68 -15.70 0.76 3.87
CA ALA A 68 -16.88 0.04 3.37
C ALA A 68 -16.67 -1.48 3.44
N ALA A 69 -15.47 -1.96 3.14
CA ALA A 69 -15.10 -3.36 3.29
C ALA A 69 -15.24 -3.85 4.75
N TYR A 70 -14.83 -3.04 5.73
CA TYR A 70 -15.03 -3.34 7.14
C TYR A 70 -16.53 -3.35 7.52
N GLU A 71 -17.28 -2.35 7.10
CA GLU A 71 -18.72 -2.24 7.34
C GLU A 71 -19.52 -3.42 6.74
N GLY A 72 -19.02 -4.02 5.66
CA GLY A 72 -19.60 -5.20 5.01
C GLY A 72 -19.29 -6.54 5.70
N LEU A 73 -18.40 -6.57 6.68
CA LEU A 73 -18.13 -7.77 7.47
C LEU A 73 -19.27 -8.06 8.46
N SER A 74 -19.53 -9.35 8.73
CA SER A 74 -20.43 -9.73 9.82
C SER A 74 -19.87 -9.31 11.18
N ASP A 75 -20.75 -9.06 12.16
CA ASP A 75 -20.36 -8.71 13.53
C ASP A 75 -19.37 -9.72 14.14
N ARG A 76 -19.53 -11.02 13.82
CA ARG A 76 -18.62 -12.07 14.29
C ARG A 76 -17.23 -11.93 13.69
N MET A 77 -17.12 -11.58 12.40
CA MET A 77 -15.84 -11.36 11.76
C MET A 77 -15.18 -10.08 12.27
N GLN A 78 -15.96 -9.00 12.45
CA GLN A 78 -15.45 -7.77 13.04
C GLN A 78 -14.89 -8.01 14.45
N LEU A 79 -15.61 -8.81 15.25
CA LEU A 79 -15.15 -9.18 16.60
C LEU A 79 -13.89 -10.05 16.55
N TYR A 80 -13.85 -11.04 15.67
CA TYR A 80 -12.68 -11.92 15.49
C TYR A 80 -11.41 -11.15 15.12
N LEU A 81 -11.52 -10.19 14.21
CA LEU A 81 -10.39 -9.39 13.76
C LEU A 81 -10.00 -8.28 14.75
N SER A 82 -10.89 -7.96 15.70
CA SER A 82 -10.65 -6.91 16.69
C SER A 82 -9.48 -7.28 17.60
N GLY A 83 -8.48 -6.41 17.66
CA GLY A 83 -7.29 -6.61 18.49
C GLY A 83 -6.21 -7.48 17.86
N LEU A 84 -6.43 -8.02 16.65
CA LEU A 84 -5.36 -8.65 15.88
C LEU A 84 -4.46 -7.61 15.25
N GLU A 85 -3.15 -7.91 15.22
CA GLU A 85 -2.12 -7.09 14.59
C GLU A 85 -1.40 -7.90 13.50
N ALA A 86 -0.89 -7.20 12.49
CA ALA A 86 -0.13 -7.82 11.42
C ALA A 86 1.21 -7.10 11.22
N TYR A 87 2.24 -7.86 10.88
CA TYR A 87 3.53 -7.31 10.48
C TYR A 87 3.45 -6.78 9.06
N HIS A 88 3.93 -5.55 8.86
CA HIS A 88 4.15 -4.91 7.58
C HIS A 88 5.65 -4.72 7.34
N ASP A 89 6.10 -5.05 6.12
CA ASP A 89 7.52 -4.99 5.74
C ASP A 89 7.63 -4.48 4.29
N PHE A 90 8.72 -3.84 3.96
CA PHE A 90 9.04 -3.39 2.59
C PHE A 90 9.55 -4.52 1.67
N ILE A 91 9.09 -5.74 1.90
CA ILE A 91 9.55 -6.99 1.25
C ILE A 91 9.63 -6.89 -0.28
N VAL A 92 8.70 -6.18 -0.91
CA VAL A 92 8.67 -6.01 -2.37
C VAL A 92 9.89 -5.27 -2.92
N PHE A 93 10.54 -4.45 -2.11
CA PHE A 93 11.75 -3.73 -2.48
C PHE A 93 13.03 -4.53 -2.19
N LYS A 94 12.99 -5.52 -1.29
CA LYS A 94 14.17 -6.33 -0.92
C LYS A 94 14.75 -7.07 -2.13
N ASP A 95 13.90 -7.60 -2.99
CA ASP A 95 14.33 -8.27 -4.22
C ASP A 95 15.04 -7.33 -5.20
N VAL A 96 14.63 -6.08 -5.23
CA VAL A 96 15.24 -5.06 -6.10
C VAL A 96 16.65 -4.73 -5.62
N PHE A 97 16.79 -4.43 -4.34
CA PHE A 97 18.09 -4.08 -3.74
C PHE A 97 19.03 -5.29 -3.64
N GLY A 98 18.51 -6.51 -3.47
CA GLY A 98 19.30 -7.73 -3.34
C GLY A 98 20.16 -8.09 -4.54
N LYS A 99 19.86 -7.54 -5.72
CA LYS A 99 20.47 -7.95 -7.02
C LYS A 99 21.92 -7.50 -7.21
N THR A 100 22.37 -6.43 -6.55
CA THR A 100 23.72 -5.88 -6.72
C THR A 100 24.45 -5.78 -5.38
N PRO A 101 25.81 -5.76 -5.36
CA PRO A 101 26.58 -5.58 -4.13
C PRO A 101 26.23 -4.28 -3.39
N ASP A 102 26.14 -3.16 -4.11
CA ASP A 102 25.80 -1.86 -3.54
C ASP A 102 24.34 -1.83 -3.05
N GLY A 103 23.43 -2.46 -3.80
CA GLY A 103 22.05 -2.64 -3.39
C GLY A 103 21.93 -3.43 -2.08
N ARG A 104 22.69 -4.53 -1.93
CA ARG A 104 22.72 -5.31 -0.67
C ARG A 104 23.25 -4.51 0.52
N LYS A 105 24.21 -3.58 0.30
CA LYS A 105 24.66 -2.67 1.35
C LYS A 105 23.52 -1.73 1.80
N LYS A 106 22.87 -1.08 0.84
CA LYS A 106 21.69 -0.22 1.12
C LYS A 106 20.55 -1.00 1.77
N LEU A 107 20.31 -2.24 1.33
CA LEU A 107 19.26 -3.09 1.92
C LEU A 107 19.47 -3.26 3.42
N ARG A 108 20.69 -3.55 3.88
CA ARG A 108 20.99 -3.67 5.33
C ARG A 108 20.75 -2.38 6.11
N GLU A 109 21.01 -1.22 5.49
CA GLU A 109 20.69 0.09 6.08
C GLU A 109 19.19 0.28 6.20
N TYR A 110 18.43 -0.05 5.16
CA TYR A 110 16.97 0.02 5.15
C TYR A 110 16.30 -0.95 6.12
N GLU A 111 16.80 -2.19 6.22
CA GLU A 111 16.28 -3.18 7.20
C GLU A 111 16.48 -2.72 8.64
N ARG A 112 17.56 -2.00 8.94
CA ARG A 112 17.79 -1.38 10.24
C ARG A 112 16.85 -0.19 10.48
N ASP A 113 16.65 0.64 9.46
CA ASP A 113 15.90 1.89 9.58
C ASP A 113 14.36 1.67 9.46
N TYR A 114 13.96 0.59 8.79
CA TYR A 114 12.57 0.16 8.58
C TYR A 114 12.40 -1.33 8.94
N PRO A 115 12.55 -1.71 10.21
CA PRO A 115 12.25 -3.09 10.63
C PRO A 115 10.76 -3.38 10.44
N PRO A 116 10.38 -4.66 10.31
CA PRO A 116 8.97 -5.05 10.26
C PRO A 116 8.18 -4.38 11.39
N THR A 117 7.05 -3.78 11.03
CA THR A 117 6.25 -2.95 11.95
C THR A 117 4.89 -3.57 12.13
N LEU A 118 4.42 -3.67 13.37
CA LEU A 118 3.06 -4.11 13.72
C LEU A 118 2.08 -2.96 13.51
N HIS A 119 0.97 -3.29 12.84
CA HIS A 119 -0.21 -2.45 12.72
C HIS A 119 -1.47 -3.25 13.07
N PRO A 120 -2.49 -2.62 13.65
CA PRO A 120 -3.77 -3.28 13.86
C PRO A 120 -4.39 -3.66 12.52
N ILE A 121 -4.96 -4.87 12.41
CA ILE A 121 -5.73 -5.28 11.22
C ILE A 121 -6.96 -4.40 11.04
N ILE A 122 -7.62 -4.06 12.15
CA ILE A 122 -8.72 -3.10 12.18
C ILE A 122 -8.21 -1.81 12.80
N ALA A 123 -7.95 -0.84 11.95
CA ALA A 123 -7.53 0.51 12.35
C ALA A 123 -8.72 1.46 12.45
N GLU A 124 -8.52 2.58 13.12
CA GLU A 124 -9.45 3.69 13.16
C GLU A 124 -8.89 4.87 12.37
N HIS A 125 -9.69 5.39 11.45
CA HIS A 125 -9.30 6.54 10.65
C HIS A 125 -9.14 7.80 11.53
N PRO A 126 -8.01 8.49 11.49
CA PRO A 126 -7.68 9.54 12.45
C PRO A 126 -8.63 10.76 12.43
N ILE A 127 -9.27 11.03 11.29
CA ILE A 127 -10.20 12.15 11.13
C ILE A 127 -11.65 11.70 11.26
N THR A 128 -12.08 10.70 10.48
CA THR A 128 -13.49 10.28 10.42
C THR A 128 -13.89 9.40 11.59
N ARG A 129 -12.93 8.83 12.32
CA ARG A 129 -13.10 7.87 13.42
C ARG A 129 -13.79 6.56 12.99
N LYS A 130 -13.97 6.36 11.71
CA LYS A 130 -14.51 5.12 11.18
C LYS A 130 -13.46 4.01 11.24
N LYS A 131 -13.92 2.79 11.49
CA LYS A 131 -13.06 1.61 11.41
C LYS A 131 -12.81 1.21 9.97
N LEU A 132 -11.63 0.68 9.70
CA LEU A 132 -11.21 0.21 8.38
C LEU A 132 -10.31 -1.02 8.52
N ILE A 133 -10.22 -1.80 7.46
CA ILE A 133 -9.27 -2.92 7.36
C ILE A 133 -7.93 -2.36 6.87
N PHE A 134 -6.87 -2.51 7.68
CA PHE A 134 -5.55 -1.97 7.39
C PHE A 134 -4.54 -3.06 7.09
N VAL A 135 -4.81 -3.85 6.04
CA VAL A 135 -3.88 -4.84 5.48
C VAL A 135 -3.87 -4.73 3.96
N ASN A 136 -2.76 -5.07 3.34
CA ASN A 136 -2.63 -5.11 1.89
C ASN A 136 -1.63 -6.20 1.44
N PRO A 137 -1.81 -6.79 0.24
CA PRO A 137 -0.96 -7.87 -0.23
C PRO A 137 0.48 -7.45 -0.58
N GLN A 138 0.76 -6.14 -0.66
CA GLN A 138 2.09 -5.66 -1.02
C GLN A 138 3.04 -5.59 0.18
N PHE A 139 2.54 -5.21 1.36
CA PHE A 139 3.38 -4.95 2.53
C PHE A 139 3.03 -5.79 3.75
N THR A 140 1.81 -6.33 3.86
CA THR A 140 1.43 -7.17 5.00
C THR A 140 2.00 -8.57 4.83
N VAL A 141 2.74 -9.03 5.82
CA VAL A 141 3.53 -10.28 5.75
C VAL A 141 2.87 -11.41 6.52
N LYS A 142 2.42 -11.11 7.76
CA LYS A 142 1.90 -12.13 8.68
C LYS A 142 1.09 -11.50 9.80
N ILE A 143 0.06 -12.19 10.26
CA ILE A 143 -0.68 -11.84 11.49
C ILE A 143 0.15 -12.32 12.69
N ASP A 144 0.33 -11.45 13.67
CA ASP A 144 1.06 -11.78 14.88
C ASP A 144 0.34 -12.88 15.69
N GLY A 145 1.11 -13.79 16.26
CA GLY A 145 0.60 -14.90 17.07
C GLY A 145 -0.05 -16.05 16.29
N MET A 146 -0.19 -15.97 14.96
CA MET A 146 -0.70 -17.07 14.11
C MET A 146 0.43 -17.86 13.45
N ASP A 147 0.19 -19.13 13.11
CA ASP A 147 1.07 -19.82 12.18
C ASP A 147 0.95 -19.26 10.75
N ASP A 148 1.88 -19.65 9.86
CA ASP A 148 1.93 -19.08 8.52
C ASP A 148 0.70 -19.44 7.68
N ALA A 149 0.17 -20.65 7.84
CA ALA A 149 -0.98 -21.13 7.06
C ALA A 149 -2.28 -20.45 7.54
N GLU A 150 -2.49 -20.34 8.84
CA GLU A 150 -3.63 -19.63 9.43
C GLU A 150 -3.62 -18.17 9.03
N SER A 151 -2.49 -17.49 9.23
CA SER A 151 -2.30 -16.10 8.86
C SER A 151 -2.62 -15.86 7.39
N GLN A 152 -2.07 -16.69 6.49
CA GLN A 152 -2.30 -16.53 5.06
C GLN A 152 -3.76 -16.72 4.67
N GLN A 153 -4.49 -17.65 5.30
CA GLN A 153 -5.92 -17.85 5.04
C GLN A 153 -6.74 -16.63 5.43
N VAL A 154 -6.50 -16.08 6.62
CA VAL A 154 -7.21 -14.88 7.10
C VAL A 154 -6.87 -13.68 6.21
N LEU A 155 -5.60 -13.45 5.90
CA LEU A 155 -5.17 -12.34 5.03
C LEU A 155 -5.77 -12.46 3.62
N ASN A 156 -5.80 -13.65 3.03
CA ASN A 156 -6.42 -13.86 1.72
C ASN A 156 -7.91 -13.52 1.70
N GLN A 157 -8.66 -13.88 2.76
CA GLN A 157 -10.07 -13.50 2.88
C GLN A 157 -10.24 -11.96 2.91
N LEU A 158 -9.35 -11.25 3.63
CA LEU A 158 -9.38 -9.79 3.70
C LEU A 158 -8.97 -9.15 2.36
N TYR A 159 -7.98 -9.70 1.67
CA TYR A 159 -7.59 -9.24 0.34
C TYR A 159 -8.70 -9.43 -0.70
N ASP A 160 -9.48 -10.51 -0.59
CA ASP A 160 -10.59 -10.78 -1.51
C ASP A 160 -11.71 -9.74 -1.42
N LEU A 161 -11.85 -9.03 -0.30
CA LEU A 161 -12.80 -7.92 -0.17
C LEU A 161 -12.51 -6.78 -1.15
N THR A 162 -11.25 -6.59 -1.54
CA THR A 162 -10.87 -5.57 -2.53
C THR A 162 -11.42 -5.86 -3.93
N LYS A 163 -11.86 -7.09 -4.19
CA LYS A 163 -12.44 -7.51 -5.48
C LYS A 163 -13.94 -7.21 -5.61
N ILE A 164 -14.58 -6.78 -4.51
CA ILE A 164 -16.02 -6.48 -4.47
C ILE A 164 -16.26 -5.12 -5.14
N PRO A 165 -16.99 -5.05 -6.27
CA PRO A 165 -17.15 -3.82 -7.04
C PRO A 165 -17.80 -2.66 -6.27
N GLU A 166 -18.68 -2.98 -5.31
CA GLU A 166 -19.40 -2.01 -4.48
C GLU A 166 -18.47 -1.20 -3.58
N TYR A 167 -17.26 -1.69 -3.32
CA TYR A 167 -16.26 -0.98 -2.53
C TYR A 167 -15.26 -0.21 -3.40
N GLN A 168 -15.34 -0.36 -4.74
CA GLN A 168 -14.35 0.14 -5.68
C GLN A 168 -14.78 1.44 -6.33
N TYR A 169 -13.80 2.27 -6.63
CA TYR A 169 -13.91 3.43 -7.49
C TYR A 169 -12.81 3.36 -8.57
N ARG A 170 -13.21 3.46 -9.85
CA ARG A 170 -12.28 3.54 -10.99
C ARG A 170 -12.13 4.99 -11.42
N HIS A 171 -10.89 5.48 -11.38
CA HIS A 171 -10.54 6.81 -11.87
C HIS A 171 -9.93 6.71 -13.28
N HIS A 172 -10.53 7.42 -14.21
CA HIS A 172 -9.98 7.62 -15.56
C HIS A 172 -9.18 8.90 -15.58
N TRP A 173 -7.91 8.81 -15.99
CA TRP A 173 -7.00 9.93 -15.99
C TRP A 173 -7.15 10.81 -17.23
N GLU A 174 -7.06 12.11 -17.03
CA GLU A 174 -6.88 13.13 -18.05
C GLU A 174 -5.61 13.93 -17.78
N ASN A 175 -5.01 14.51 -18.84
CA ASN A 175 -3.83 15.34 -18.68
C ASN A 175 -4.11 16.52 -17.74
N ASN A 176 -3.17 16.84 -16.88
CA ASN A 176 -3.26 17.84 -15.82
C ASN A 176 -4.26 17.54 -14.70
N THR A 177 -4.77 16.31 -14.61
CA THR A 177 -5.58 15.91 -13.44
C THR A 177 -4.68 15.73 -12.22
N LEU A 178 -5.09 16.30 -11.09
CA LEU A 178 -4.51 16.07 -9.78
C LEU A 178 -5.51 15.25 -8.94
N VAL A 179 -5.08 14.07 -8.52
CA VAL A 179 -5.86 13.20 -7.61
C VAL A 179 -5.15 13.13 -6.28
N ILE A 180 -5.92 13.25 -5.21
CA ILE A 180 -5.46 13.10 -3.83
C ILE A 180 -6.34 12.03 -3.21
N TRP A 181 -5.72 11.04 -2.59
CA TRP A 181 -6.46 10.01 -1.86
C TRP A 181 -5.91 9.81 -0.47
N ASP A 182 -6.78 9.37 0.36
CA ASP A 182 -6.56 8.89 1.71
C ASP A 182 -5.85 7.54 1.65
N ASN A 183 -4.76 7.40 2.37
CA ASN A 183 -3.87 6.25 2.19
C ASN A 183 -4.24 5.06 3.10
#